data_2bc8552fa0f74c2b19a9cc9861187313
#
_entry.id   2bc8552fa0f74c2b19a9cc9861187313
#
_cell.length_a   1.000
_cell.length_b   1.000
_cell.length_c   1.000
_cell.angle_alpha   90.00
_cell.angle_beta   90.00
_cell.angle_gamma   90.00
#
_symmetry.space_group_name_H-M   'P 1'
#
loop_
_entity.id
_entity.type
_entity.pdbx_description
1 polymer ?
#
loop_
_entity_poly.entity_id
_entity_poly.type
_entity_poly.pdbx_seq_one_letter_code
_entity_poly.pdbx_strand_id
1 'polypeptide(L)'
;MLGSMKKFNPRSIAIIFFLSASINAQYLHVVGKDVFDNKGEKIILKGMGLGGWLVPEGYMLGTWGSPTSIRNRIVDLIGEDSTITFYEKFEKNYVTEKDIIQLSKWGFNSVRLPFHYKTLSPQFGSYDEKGFSVIDSVIAWCSRSEIYLILDMHVAPGSQSGDENADGDAGAQLWDSSSNQDWAVDIWGEIARRYSTER
;
A
#
# COMPACT_ATOMS: atom_id res chain seq x y z
N MET A 1 48.70 -71.10 -1.88
CA MET A 1 48.78 -69.66 -2.13
C MET A 1 47.38 -69.09 -2.07
N LEU A 2 47.04 -68.46 -0.94
CA LEU A 2 45.69 -67.91 -0.68
C LEU A 2 45.64 -66.49 -1.17
N GLY A 3 44.74 -66.22 -2.14
CA GLY A 3 44.51 -64.91 -2.68
C GLY A 3 43.57 -64.06 -1.75
N SER A 4 44.04 -62.90 -1.40
CA SER A 4 43.37 -61.92 -0.54
C SER A 4 42.09 -61.33 -1.22
N MET A 5 40.95 -61.58 -0.60
CA MET A 5 39.69 -60.91 -0.91
C MET A 5 39.68 -59.47 -0.37
N LYS A 6 39.68 -58.47 -1.24
CA LYS A 6 39.50 -57.06 -0.89
C LYS A 6 38.07 -56.84 -0.43
N LYS A 7 37.90 -56.37 0.80
CA LYS A 7 36.62 -55.92 1.36
C LYS A 7 36.11 -54.71 0.61
N PHE A 8 34.90 -54.83 0.07
CA PHE A 8 34.13 -53.74 -0.54
C PHE A 8 33.59 -52.81 0.57
N ASN A 9 34.00 -51.55 0.49
CA ASN A 9 33.53 -50.51 1.44
C ASN A 9 32.31 -49.79 0.85
N PRO A 10 31.09 -49.94 1.40
CA PRO A 10 29.92 -49.21 0.90
C PRO A 10 30.04 -47.75 1.30
N ARG A 11 30.38 -46.88 0.35
CA ARG A 11 30.29 -45.45 0.52
C ARG A 11 28.80 -45.10 0.73
N SER A 12 28.48 -44.66 1.92
CA SER A 12 27.17 -44.10 2.28
C SER A 12 26.89 -42.91 1.39
N ILE A 13 25.99 -43.06 0.43
CA ILE A 13 25.46 -41.93 -0.36
C ILE A 13 24.47 -41.23 0.55
N ALA A 14 24.85 -40.11 1.17
CA ALA A 14 23.96 -39.21 1.84
C ALA A 14 23.12 -38.48 0.78
N ILE A 15 21.87 -38.92 0.59
CA ILE A 15 20.90 -38.19 -0.22
C ILE A 15 20.46 -36.99 0.62
N ILE A 16 21.01 -35.83 0.33
CA ILE A 16 20.53 -34.55 0.87
C ILE A 16 19.23 -34.23 0.12
N PHE A 17 18.10 -34.48 0.78
CA PHE A 17 16.81 -33.92 0.36
C PHE A 17 16.87 -32.41 0.58
N PHE A 18 17.10 -31.64 -0.48
CA PHE A 18 16.72 -30.24 -0.49
C PHE A 18 15.20 -30.20 -0.43
N LEU A 19 14.66 -30.00 0.78
CA LEU A 19 13.31 -29.43 0.89
C LEU A 19 13.41 -28.02 0.29
N SER A 20 13.05 -27.90 -0.96
CA SER A 20 12.65 -26.60 -1.53
C SER A 20 11.37 -26.20 -0.77
N ALA A 21 11.53 -25.44 0.30
CA ALA A 21 10.44 -24.66 0.84
C ALA A 21 10.02 -23.71 -0.29
N SER A 22 8.97 -24.07 -1.01
CA SER A 22 8.28 -23.16 -1.88
C SER A 22 7.88 -22.01 -0.99
N ILE A 23 8.55 -20.85 -1.11
CA ILE A 23 8.08 -19.60 -0.56
C ILE A 23 6.83 -19.29 -1.38
N ASN A 24 5.70 -19.88 -0.98
CA ASN A 24 4.42 -19.48 -1.50
C ASN A 24 4.23 -18.05 -1.00
N ALA A 25 4.31 -17.10 -1.91
CA ALA A 25 3.91 -15.74 -1.63
C ALA A 25 2.52 -15.80 -0.98
N GLN A 26 2.39 -15.16 0.18
CA GLN A 26 1.19 -15.29 1.03
C GLN A 26 0.11 -14.34 0.54
N TYR A 27 -0.28 -14.46 -0.75
CA TYR A 27 -1.29 -13.60 -1.35
C TYR A 27 -2.70 -14.13 -1.10
N LEU A 28 -3.60 -13.18 -0.88
CA LEU A 28 -5.02 -13.48 -0.99
C LEU A 28 -5.34 -13.84 -2.45
N HIS A 29 -6.18 -14.84 -2.63
CA HIS A 29 -6.66 -15.22 -3.96
C HIS A 29 -8.17 -15.41 -3.97
N VAL A 30 -8.77 -15.25 -5.14
CA VAL A 30 -10.22 -15.33 -5.30
C VAL A 30 -10.59 -16.63 -5.99
N VAL A 31 -11.55 -17.37 -5.41
CA VAL A 31 -12.17 -18.54 -6.03
C VAL A 31 -13.68 -18.31 -6.07
N GLY A 32 -14.22 -18.14 -7.25
CA GLY A 32 -15.62 -17.75 -7.44
C GLY A 32 -15.89 -16.35 -6.85
N LYS A 33 -16.66 -16.29 -5.79
CA LYS A 33 -16.99 -15.03 -5.08
C LYS A 33 -16.32 -14.90 -3.70
N ASP A 34 -15.49 -15.84 -3.35
CA ASP A 34 -14.88 -15.94 -2.04
C ASP A 34 -13.38 -15.64 -2.11
N VAL A 35 -12.85 -15.02 -1.06
CA VAL A 35 -11.44 -14.72 -0.89
C VAL A 35 -10.83 -15.76 0.05
N PHE A 36 -9.66 -16.26 -0.31
CA PHE A 36 -8.91 -17.25 0.47
C PHE A 36 -7.51 -16.74 0.77
N ASP A 37 -6.97 -17.15 1.91
CA ASP A 37 -5.58 -16.91 2.26
C ASP A 37 -4.64 -17.95 1.61
N ASN A 38 -3.36 -17.83 1.89
CA ASN A 38 -2.32 -18.75 1.39
C ASN A 38 -2.40 -20.17 1.97
N LYS A 39 -3.19 -20.38 3.02
CA LYS A 39 -3.46 -21.71 3.62
C LYS A 39 -4.68 -22.38 2.98
N GLY A 40 -5.39 -21.66 2.10
CA GLY A 40 -6.64 -22.08 1.51
C GLY A 40 -7.84 -21.92 2.45
N GLU A 41 -7.71 -21.12 3.50
CA GLU A 41 -8.81 -20.80 4.40
C GLU A 41 -9.60 -19.60 3.87
N LYS A 42 -10.93 -19.72 3.85
CA LYS A 42 -11.80 -18.62 3.45
C LYS A 42 -11.69 -17.47 4.45
N ILE A 43 -11.39 -16.27 3.94
CA ILE A 43 -11.25 -15.07 4.76
C ILE A 43 -12.36 -14.04 4.44
N ILE A 44 -12.81 -13.37 5.49
CA ILE A 44 -13.66 -12.18 5.37
C ILE A 44 -12.83 -10.99 5.82
N LEU A 45 -12.56 -10.06 4.91
CA LEU A 45 -11.85 -8.83 5.25
C LEU A 45 -12.77 -7.92 6.06
N LYS A 46 -12.38 -7.66 7.32
CA LYS A 46 -13.00 -6.71 8.22
C LYS A 46 -12.06 -5.53 8.37
N GLY A 47 -12.33 -4.45 7.64
CA GLY A 47 -11.38 -3.37 7.48
C GLY A 47 -11.83 -2.03 8.05
N MET A 48 -10.83 -1.16 8.23
CA MET A 48 -10.99 0.26 8.53
C MET A 48 -10.30 1.09 7.45
N GLY A 49 -10.97 2.15 6.97
CA GLY A 49 -10.33 3.14 6.09
C GLY A 49 -9.50 4.13 6.89
N LEU A 50 -8.27 4.38 6.45
CA LEU A 50 -7.39 5.40 7.01
C LEU A 50 -7.62 6.74 6.28
N GLY A 51 -8.88 7.18 6.20
CA GLY A 51 -9.29 8.39 5.51
C GLY A 51 -8.82 9.68 6.19
N GLY A 52 -8.84 10.79 5.46
CA GLY A 52 -8.43 12.10 5.95
C GLY A 52 -6.92 12.27 6.14
N TRP A 53 -6.13 11.25 5.90
CA TRP A 53 -4.67 11.27 6.10
C TRP A 53 -3.91 11.69 4.84
N LEU A 54 -3.69 10.77 3.88
CA LEU A 54 -2.98 11.06 2.61
C LEU A 54 -3.91 11.64 1.53
N VAL A 55 -5.20 11.74 1.83
CA VAL A 55 -6.21 12.49 1.11
C VAL A 55 -7.01 13.27 2.14
N PRO A 56 -6.70 14.54 2.37
CA PRO A 56 -7.48 15.39 3.27
C PRO A 56 -8.91 15.59 2.72
N GLU A 57 -9.89 14.99 3.40
CA GLU A 57 -11.29 15.07 3.01
C GLU A 57 -12.03 16.03 3.97
N GLY A 58 -12.65 17.04 3.39
CA GLY A 58 -13.25 18.16 4.16
C GLY A 58 -14.20 17.70 5.25
N TYR A 59 -15.13 16.78 4.94
CA TYR A 59 -16.11 16.28 5.90
C TYR A 59 -15.47 15.54 7.09
N MET A 60 -14.32 14.89 6.89
CA MET A 60 -13.58 14.21 7.97
C MET A 60 -12.80 15.20 8.85
N LEU A 61 -12.36 16.31 8.26
CA LEU A 61 -11.56 17.33 8.94
C LEU A 61 -12.39 18.48 9.52
N GLY A 62 -13.73 18.42 9.39
CA GLY A 62 -14.64 19.48 9.86
C GLY A 62 -14.55 20.76 9.03
N THR A 63 -14.20 20.64 7.75
CA THR A 63 -14.12 21.73 6.78
C THR A 63 -14.81 21.32 5.48
N TRP A 64 -14.58 22.03 4.38
CA TRP A 64 -15.13 21.75 3.06
C TRP A 64 -14.05 21.87 1.99
N GLY A 65 -14.37 21.37 0.79
CA GLY A 65 -13.56 21.49 -0.40
C GLY A 65 -12.59 20.32 -0.61
N SER A 66 -11.99 20.33 -1.78
CA SER A 66 -11.04 19.32 -2.23
C SER A 66 -9.71 19.38 -1.46
N PRO A 67 -8.89 18.31 -1.49
CA PRO A 67 -7.54 18.32 -0.94
C PRO A 67 -6.72 19.53 -1.33
N THR A 68 -6.74 19.90 -2.63
CA THR A 68 -6.04 21.08 -3.15
C THR A 68 -6.60 22.36 -2.56
N SER A 69 -7.94 22.53 -2.49
CA SER A 69 -8.55 23.74 -1.97
C SER A 69 -8.34 23.89 -0.46
N ILE A 70 -8.33 22.79 0.29
CA ILE A 70 -8.00 22.77 1.73
C ILE A 70 -6.55 23.25 1.93
N ARG A 71 -5.61 22.68 1.16
CA ARG A 71 -4.20 23.08 1.24
C ARG A 71 -4.02 24.57 0.92
N ASN A 72 -4.65 25.07 -0.15
CA ASN A 72 -4.54 26.47 -0.54
C ASN A 72 -5.03 27.42 0.56
N ARG A 73 -6.14 27.11 1.24
CA ARG A 73 -6.61 27.90 2.39
C ARG A 73 -5.62 27.92 3.55
N ILE A 74 -4.92 26.80 3.78
CA ILE A 74 -3.85 26.75 4.81
C ILE A 74 -2.68 27.63 4.38
N VAL A 75 -2.29 27.60 3.10
CA VAL A 75 -1.26 28.49 2.55
C VAL A 75 -1.63 29.96 2.72
N ASP A 76 -2.88 30.31 2.43
CA ASP A 76 -3.37 31.69 2.59
C ASP A 76 -3.32 32.17 4.04
N LEU A 77 -3.49 31.24 5.00
CA LEU A 77 -3.48 31.55 6.43
C LEU A 77 -2.09 31.67 7.04
N ILE A 78 -1.16 30.78 6.68
CA ILE A 78 0.13 30.63 7.38
C ILE A 78 1.36 30.68 6.45
N GLY A 79 1.15 30.83 5.15
CA GLY A 79 2.23 30.86 4.14
C GLY A 79 2.72 29.46 3.74
N GLU A 80 3.42 29.38 2.61
CA GLU A 80 3.83 28.10 1.98
C GLU A 80 4.77 27.30 2.91
N ASP A 81 5.84 27.91 3.45
CA ASP A 81 6.83 27.20 4.28
C ASP A 81 6.23 26.62 5.55
N SER A 82 5.31 27.37 6.18
CA SER A 82 4.59 26.90 7.37
C SER A 82 3.63 25.78 7.02
N THR A 83 3.00 25.84 5.85
CA THR A 83 2.10 24.79 5.34
C THR A 83 2.83 23.49 5.08
N ILE A 84 4.03 23.53 4.49
CA ILE A 84 4.88 22.35 4.31
C ILE A 84 5.16 21.71 5.68
N THR A 85 5.62 22.52 6.64
CA THR A 85 5.89 22.04 8.01
C THR A 85 4.64 21.48 8.71
N PHE A 86 3.48 22.09 8.46
CA PHE A 86 2.19 21.61 8.98
C PHE A 86 1.87 20.20 8.44
N TYR A 87 1.94 20.00 7.12
CA TYR A 87 1.62 18.71 6.51
C TYR A 87 2.63 17.63 6.91
N GLU A 88 3.92 17.94 7.04
CA GLU A 88 4.91 16.98 7.57
C GLU A 88 4.57 16.49 8.99
N LYS A 89 4.12 17.41 9.85
CA LYS A 89 3.68 17.04 11.21
C LYS A 89 2.35 16.31 11.20
N PHE A 90 1.42 16.72 10.34
CA PHE A 90 0.12 16.09 10.19
C PHE A 90 0.29 14.63 9.73
N GLU A 91 0.99 14.37 8.65
CA GLU A 91 1.25 13.04 8.13
C GLU A 91 1.92 12.13 9.16
N LYS A 92 2.90 12.68 9.90
CA LYS A 92 3.63 11.92 10.93
C LYS A 92 2.78 11.52 12.14
N ASN A 93 1.73 12.28 12.47
CA ASN A 93 1.00 12.12 13.72
C ASN A 93 -0.45 11.69 13.55
N TYR A 94 -1.03 11.76 12.34
CA TYR A 94 -2.44 11.47 12.11
C TYR A 94 -2.74 9.98 12.17
N VAL A 95 -1.94 9.16 11.48
CA VAL A 95 -1.94 7.70 11.63
C VAL A 95 -0.56 7.25 12.07
N THR A 96 -0.51 6.38 13.07
CA THR A 96 0.71 5.85 13.64
C THR A 96 0.64 4.33 13.78
N GLU A 97 1.77 3.68 14.06
CA GLU A 97 1.80 2.25 14.34
C GLU A 97 0.85 1.85 15.48
N LYS A 98 0.66 2.73 16.48
CA LYS A 98 -0.25 2.46 17.61
C LYS A 98 -1.70 2.29 17.16
N ASP A 99 -2.11 3.02 16.13
CA ASP A 99 -3.46 2.93 15.57
C ASP A 99 -3.66 1.57 14.89
N ILE A 100 -2.68 1.11 14.11
CA ILE A 100 -2.71 -0.22 13.47
C ILE A 100 -2.75 -1.35 14.51
N ILE A 101 -1.92 -1.25 15.55
CA ILE A 101 -1.93 -2.20 16.68
C ILE A 101 -3.32 -2.20 17.36
N GLN A 102 -3.93 -1.02 17.53
CA GLN A 102 -5.24 -0.93 18.17
C GLN A 102 -6.35 -1.53 17.31
N LEU A 103 -6.30 -1.34 15.98
CA LEU A 103 -7.23 -1.97 15.04
C LEU A 103 -7.14 -3.49 15.10
N SER A 104 -5.93 -4.05 15.12
CA SER A 104 -5.72 -5.49 15.30
C SER A 104 -6.34 -6.00 16.61
N LYS A 105 -6.13 -5.29 17.73
CA LYS A 105 -6.75 -5.64 19.03
C LYS A 105 -8.27 -5.60 19.01
N TRP A 106 -8.87 -4.75 18.18
CA TRP A 106 -10.32 -4.69 18.00
C TRP A 106 -10.86 -5.76 17.04
N GLY A 107 -9.98 -6.62 16.48
CA GLY A 107 -10.36 -7.73 15.61
C GLY A 107 -10.54 -7.34 14.15
N PHE A 108 -10.04 -6.17 13.73
CA PHE A 108 -9.88 -5.86 12.32
C PHE A 108 -8.71 -6.66 11.75
N ASN A 109 -8.85 -7.13 10.51
CA ASN A 109 -7.82 -7.89 9.80
C ASN A 109 -7.39 -7.20 8.49
N SER A 110 -7.91 -6.01 8.23
CA SER A 110 -7.50 -5.22 7.06
C SER A 110 -7.62 -3.73 7.32
N VAL A 111 -6.79 -2.95 6.64
CA VAL A 111 -6.90 -1.49 6.52
C VAL A 111 -6.86 -1.09 5.07
N ARG A 112 -7.62 -0.05 4.70
CA ARG A 112 -7.55 0.59 3.39
C ARG A 112 -6.82 1.91 3.54
N LEU A 113 -5.76 2.10 2.76
CA LEU A 113 -4.99 3.34 2.72
C LEU A 113 -5.34 4.13 1.46
N PRO A 114 -6.23 5.12 1.55
CA PRO A 114 -6.47 6.06 0.47
C PRO A 114 -5.25 6.98 0.32
N PHE A 115 -4.78 7.17 -0.90
CA PHE A 115 -3.72 8.12 -1.19
C PHE A 115 -4.02 8.98 -2.42
N HIS A 116 -3.50 10.19 -2.41
CA HIS A 116 -3.49 11.06 -3.57
C HIS A 116 -2.32 10.67 -4.48
N TYR A 117 -2.52 10.60 -5.80
CA TYR A 117 -1.46 10.21 -6.74
C TYR A 117 -0.17 11.05 -6.59
N LYS A 118 -0.30 12.35 -6.28
CA LYS A 118 0.85 13.24 -6.06
C LYS A 118 1.71 12.85 -4.85
N THR A 119 1.17 12.07 -3.91
CA THR A 119 1.96 11.53 -2.79
C THR A 119 3.08 10.62 -3.29
N LEU A 120 2.84 9.90 -4.37
CA LEU A 120 3.81 8.94 -4.93
C LEU A 120 4.49 9.44 -6.21
N SER A 121 3.79 10.26 -6.99
CA SER A 121 4.27 10.74 -8.28
C SER A 121 3.77 12.18 -8.51
N PRO A 122 4.53 13.19 -8.08
CA PRO A 122 4.15 14.60 -8.27
C PRO A 122 4.19 15.04 -9.73
N GLN A 123 4.93 14.31 -10.57
CA GLN A 123 5.03 14.52 -12.02
C GLN A 123 5.08 13.17 -12.73
N PHE A 124 4.50 13.06 -13.92
CA PHE A 124 4.54 11.85 -14.74
C PHE A 124 5.99 11.36 -14.96
N GLY A 125 6.22 10.06 -14.66
CA GLY A 125 7.54 9.43 -14.75
C GLY A 125 8.52 9.81 -13.65
N SER A 126 8.05 10.50 -12.60
CA SER A 126 8.87 10.86 -11.42
C SER A 126 8.21 10.35 -10.15
N TYR A 127 8.98 9.73 -9.27
CA TYR A 127 8.49 9.15 -8.03
C TYR A 127 9.05 9.85 -6.79
N ASP A 128 8.19 10.04 -5.78
CA ASP A 128 8.59 10.63 -4.49
C ASP A 128 8.91 9.53 -3.49
N GLU A 129 10.19 9.34 -3.20
CA GLU A 129 10.66 8.35 -2.22
C GLU A 129 10.15 8.64 -0.79
N LYS A 130 9.84 9.91 -0.47
CA LYS A 130 9.24 10.26 0.82
C LYS A 130 7.82 9.70 0.91
N GLY A 131 7.02 9.85 -0.15
CA GLY A 131 5.68 9.26 -0.22
C GLY A 131 5.72 7.74 -0.13
N PHE A 132 6.63 7.09 -0.87
CA PHE A 132 6.82 5.64 -0.77
C PHE A 132 7.25 5.20 0.62
N SER A 133 8.10 5.95 1.33
CA SER A 133 8.52 5.61 2.71
C SER A 133 7.37 5.60 3.71
N VAL A 134 6.31 6.38 3.47
CA VAL A 134 5.06 6.31 4.26
C VAL A 134 4.37 4.97 4.02
N ILE A 135 4.22 4.54 2.76
CA ILE A 135 3.63 3.24 2.43
C ILE A 135 4.46 2.10 3.03
N ASP A 136 5.81 2.14 2.93
CA ASP A 136 6.72 1.16 3.54
C ASP A 136 6.49 1.04 5.04
N SER A 137 6.30 2.18 5.71
CA SER A 137 5.99 2.21 7.15
C SER A 137 4.66 1.52 7.46
N VAL A 138 3.61 1.81 6.69
CA VAL A 138 2.29 1.18 6.88
C VAL A 138 2.35 -0.31 6.59
N ILE A 139 3.03 -0.75 5.54
CA ILE A 139 3.26 -2.17 5.23
C ILE A 139 3.93 -2.86 6.44
N ALA A 140 5.00 -2.27 6.96
CA ALA A 140 5.71 -2.82 8.11
C ALA A 140 4.83 -2.90 9.37
N TRP A 141 4.01 -1.89 9.66
CA TRP A 141 3.07 -1.89 10.79
C TRP A 141 1.98 -2.96 10.62
N CYS A 142 1.40 -3.05 9.42
CA CYS A 142 0.38 -4.04 9.07
C CYS A 142 0.94 -5.46 9.16
N SER A 143 2.13 -5.70 8.63
CA SER A 143 2.79 -7.01 8.69
C SER A 143 3.03 -7.47 10.14
N ARG A 144 3.54 -6.59 11.01
CA ARG A 144 3.73 -6.90 12.43
C ARG A 144 2.43 -7.13 13.20
N SER A 145 1.33 -6.54 12.74
CA SER A 145 0.00 -6.64 13.37
C SER A 145 -0.90 -7.69 12.73
N GLU A 146 -0.40 -8.45 11.74
CA GLU A 146 -1.15 -9.46 10.97
C GLU A 146 -2.39 -8.89 10.27
N ILE A 147 -2.30 -7.65 9.78
CA ILE A 147 -3.35 -6.93 9.06
C ILE A 147 -3.01 -6.87 7.58
N TYR A 148 -3.98 -7.12 6.71
CA TYR A 148 -3.85 -6.91 5.26
C TYR A 148 -3.96 -5.42 4.93
N LEU A 149 -3.07 -4.94 4.04
CA LEU A 149 -3.13 -3.57 3.53
C LEU A 149 -3.78 -3.54 2.15
N ILE A 150 -4.78 -2.68 1.98
CA ILE A 150 -5.43 -2.38 0.72
C ILE A 150 -5.02 -0.97 0.30
N LEU A 151 -4.19 -0.86 -0.72
CA LEU A 151 -3.83 0.42 -1.32
C LEU A 151 -4.96 0.91 -2.23
N ASP A 152 -5.30 2.19 -2.12
CA ASP A 152 -6.35 2.81 -2.89
C ASP A 152 -5.88 4.17 -3.42
N MET A 153 -5.64 4.25 -4.74
CA MET A 153 -5.43 5.54 -5.39
C MET A 153 -6.77 6.29 -5.42
N HIS A 154 -7.08 6.96 -4.34
CA HIS A 154 -8.36 7.61 -4.12
C HIS A 154 -8.51 8.91 -4.91
N VAL A 155 -7.39 9.55 -5.24
CA VAL A 155 -7.31 10.65 -6.18
C VAL A 155 -6.35 10.26 -7.29
N ALA A 156 -6.87 10.06 -8.50
CA ALA A 156 -6.10 9.73 -9.69
C ALA A 156 -5.65 10.99 -10.45
N PRO A 157 -4.63 10.90 -11.33
CA PRO A 157 -4.24 12.01 -12.19
C PRO A 157 -5.44 12.57 -12.99
N GLY A 158 -5.65 13.87 -12.91
CA GLY A 158 -6.77 14.56 -13.57
C GLY A 158 -8.13 14.31 -12.94
N SER A 159 -8.20 13.66 -11.78
CA SER A 159 -9.43 13.26 -11.07
C SER A 159 -10.32 12.27 -11.84
N GLN A 160 -10.84 11.29 -11.15
CA GLN A 160 -11.78 10.30 -11.70
C GLN A 160 -13.25 10.71 -11.60
N SER A 161 -13.57 11.75 -10.83
CA SER A 161 -14.90 12.32 -10.70
C SER A 161 -14.81 13.85 -10.49
N GLY A 162 -15.95 14.56 -10.61
CA GLY A 162 -16.01 15.98 -10.28
C GLY A 162 -16.21 16.27 -8.79
N ASP A 163 -16.09 15.26 -7.92
CA ASP A 163 -16.32 15.39 -6.49
C ASP A 163 -15.10 15.96 -5.75
N GLU A 164 -15.34 16.66 -4.65
CA GLU A 164 -14.29 17.21 -3.79
C GLU A 164 -13.32 16.12 -3.29
N ASN A 165 -13.82 14.92 -2.96
CA ASN A 165 -12.99 13.81 -2.48
C ASN A 165 -12.01 13.26 -3.53
N ALA A 166 -12.29 13.51 -4.80
CA ALA A 166 -11.44 13.13 -5.92
C ALA A 166 -10.51 14.26 -6.38
N ASP A 167 -10.40 15.35 -5.60
CA ASP A 167 -9.72 16.59 -5.99
C ASP A 167 -10.22 17.13 -7.35
N GLY A 168 -11.54 17.04 -7.55
CA GLY A 168 -12.21 17.16 -8.84
C GLY A 168 -12.66 18.57 -9.21
N ASP A 169 -12.06 19.64 -8.65
CA ASP A 169 -12.45 21.03 -8.90
C ASP A 169 -12.44 21.40 -10.40
N ALA A 170 -11.62 20.74 -11.21
CA ALA A 170 -11.55 20.91 -12.67
C ALA A 170 -12.38 19.86 -13.46
N GLY A 171 -13.16 19.01 -12.78
CA GLY A 171 -13.93 17.91 -13.37
C GLY A 171 -13.14 16.60 -13.50
N ALA A 172 -13.80 15.57 -14.03
CA ALA A 172 -13.27 14.20 -14.15
C ALA A 172 -12.38 14.02 -15.40
N GLN A 173 -11.21 14.65 -15.42
CA GLN A 173 -10.31 14.67 -16.59
C GLN A 173 -9.55 13.36 -16.83
N LEU A 174 -9.55 12.41 -15.89
CA LEU A 174 -8.91 11.10 -16.06
C LEU A 174 -9.43 10.39 -17.32
N TRP A 175 -10.74 10.44 -17.54
CA TRP A 175 -11.38 9.64 -18.59
C TRP A 175 -11.18 10.20 -19.99
N ASP A 176 -10.92 11.50 -20.11
CA ASP A 176 -10.78 12.22 -21.38
C ASP A 176 -9.31 12.46 -21.78
N SER A 177 -8.36 12.08 -20.90
CA SER A 177 -6.92 12.32 -21.10
C SER A 177 -6.12 11.03 -21.06
N SER A 178 -5.61 10.59 -22.22
CA SER A 178 -4.69 9.44 -22.28
C SER A 178 -3.44 9.65 -21.42
N SER A 179 -2.92 10.87 -21.33
CA SER A 179 -1.76 11.19 -20.49
C SER A 179 -2.06 10.97 -18.99
N ASN A 180 -3.26 11.31 -18.51
CA ASN A 180 -3.66 11.04 -17.14
C ASN A 180 -3.85 9.55 -16.87
N GLN A 181 -4.41 8.83 -17.85
CA GLN A 181 -4.56 7.37 -17.78
C GLN A 181 -3.20 6.67 -17.75
N ASP A 182 -2.28 7.05 -18.63
CA ASP A 182 -0.91 6.53 -18.68
C ASP A 182 -0.18 6.79 -17.36
N TRP A 183 -0.36 7.98 -16.76
CA TRP A 183 0.22 8.30 -15.46
C TRP A 183 -0.34 7.43 -14.34
N ALA A 184 -1.63 7.20 -14.30
CA ALA A 184 -2.24 6.31 -13.32
C ALA A 184 -1.70 4.87 -13.46
N VAL A 185 -1.57 4.38 -14.69
CA VAL A 185 -0.99 3.06 -14.99
C VAL A 185 0.48 2.98 -14.58
N ASP A 186 1.26 4.02 -14.83
CA ASP A 186 2.67 4.12 -14.45
C ASP A 186 2.85 4.03 -12.93
N ILE A 187 2.04 4.75 -12.15
CA ILE A 187 2.08 4.67 -10.68
C ILE A 187 1.75 3.26 -10.19
N TRP A 188 0.70 2.62 -10.72
CA TRP A 188 0.36 1.25 -10.35
C TRP A 188 1.43 0.24 -10.76
N GLY A 189 2.11 0.48 -11.90
CA GLY A 189 3.27 -0.31 -12.33
C GLY A 189 4.42 -0.23 -11.34
N GLU A 190 4.73 0.96 -10.84
CA GLU A 190 5.78 1.17 -9.83
C GLU A 190 5.40 0.56 -8.47
N ILE A 191 4.15 0.71 -8.02
CA ILE A 191 3.64 0.06 -6.81
C ILE A 191 3.80 -1.47 -6.94
N ALA A 192 3.35 -2.06 -8.04
CA ALA A 192 3.45 -3.49 -8.28
C ALA A 192 4.91 -3.98 -8.29
N ARG A 193 5.82 -3.20 -8.90
CA ARG A 193 7.25 -3.52 -8.94
C ARG A 193 7.87 -3.50 -7.54
N ARG A 194 7.54 -2.50 -6.71
CA ARG A 194 8.10 -2.34 -5.35
C ARG A 194 7.57 -3.40 -4.39
N TYR A 195 6.29 -3.67 -4.45
CA TYR A 195 5.58 -4.48 -3.45
C TYR A 195 5.15 -5.86 -3.94
N SER A 196 5.77 -6.36 -5.01
CA SER A 196 5.45 -7.67 -5.60
C SER A 196 5.64 -8.85 -4.66
N THR A 197 6.36 -8.69 -3.56
CA THR A 197 6.64 -9.74 -2.56
C THR A 197 5.95 -9.48 -1.21
N GLU A 198 5.24 -8.37 -1.07
CA GLU A 198 4.52 -8.02 0.16
C GLU A 198 3.16 -8.74 0.26
N ARG A 199 2.61 -8.82 1.48
CA ARG A 199 1.33 -9.50 1.78
C ARG A 199 0.13 -8.62 1.47
#